data_c39434f37a53294b5a5d1f009acdb7c6
#
_entry.id   c39434f37a53294b5a5d1f009acdb7c6
#
_cell.length_a   1.000
_cell.length_b   1.000
_cell.length_c   1.000
_cell.angle_alpha   90.00
_cell.angle_beta   90.00
_cell.angle_gamma   90.00
#
_symmetry.space_group_name_H-M   'P 1'
#
loop_
_entity.id
_entity.type
_entity.pdbx_description
1 polymer ?
#
loop_
_entity_poly.entity_id
_entity_poly.type
_entity_poly.pdbx_seq_one_letter_code
_entity_poly.pdbx_strand_id
1 'polypeptide(L)'
;MDDHIRPHHMIAIVAENGVDAISPAFDQRFGVRRITLLSPQPLLPRARDLAAIVRNAGKGCEVDGLLSAWRPQALLGQLQAVLQQRHDEPWLINLSGANPALAALLYQLASQQQIPAFVIEPETDKAVWLIRPPSDPSRAETVEVADQIGLRQYFASCGYELLHASATLKQRNFRAERTAKFLADIALHQPRTLQHLIRAGAGL
;
A
#
# COMPACT_ATOMS: atom_id res chain seq x y z
N MET A 1 -30.10 -0.98 3.14
CA MET A 1 -29.83 0.13 2.19
C MET A 1 -28.38 -0.01 1.82
N ASP A 2 -28.12 -0.69 0.69
CA ASP A 2 -26.73 -0.93 0.26
C ASP A 2 -26.11 0.41 -0.16
N ASP A 3 -25.30 0.95 0.72
CA ASP A 3 -24.45 2.08 0.40
C ASP A 3 -23.43 1.58 -0.64
N HIS A 4 -23.77 1.75 -1.91
CA HIS A 4 -22.89 1.40 -3.01
C HIS A 4 -21.64 2.29 -2.90
N ILE A 5 -20.62 1.75 -2.22
CA ILE A 5 -19.29 2.34 -2.22
C ILE A 5 -18.89 2.51 -3.69
N ARG A 6 -18.83 3.75 -4.14
CA ARG A 6 -18.39 4.03 -5.52
C ARG A 6 -16.99 3.47 -5.67
N PRO A 7 -16.71 2.77 -6.77
CA PRO A 7 -15.37 2.22 -6.98
C PRO A 7 -14.35 3.35 -7.07
N HIS A 8 -13.26 3.23 -6.31
CA HIS A 8 -12.20 4.22 -6.28
C HIS A 8 -11.00 3.78 -7.10
N HIS A 9 -10.37 4.75 -7.75
CA HIS A 9 -9.03 4.61 -8.26
C HIS A 9 -8.06 5.17 -7.22
N MET A 10 -7.22 4.32 -6.64
CA MET A 10 -6.29 4.72 -5.61
C MET A 10 -4.92 5.09 -6.21
N ILE A 11 -4.39 6.23 -5.79
CA ILE A 11 -2.97 6.54 -5.95
C ILE A 11 -2.26 6.11 -4.67
N ALA A 12 -1.17 5.37 -4.80
CA ALA A 12 -0.33 4.98 -3.68
C ALA A 12 1.15 5.13 -4.01
N ILE A 13 1.93 5.53 -3.03
CA ILE A 13 3.37 5.72 -3.17
C ILE A 13 4.10 4.46 -2.73
N VAL A 14 5.02 4.00 -3.56
CA VAL A 14 5.84 2.83 -3.24
C VAL A 14 7.02 3.25 -2.38
N ALA A 15 7.10 2.66 -1.19
CA ALA A 15 8.22 2.76 -0.26
C ALA A 15 8.96 1.42 -0.16
N GLU A 16 9.98 1.36 0.67
CA GLU A 16 10.70 0.11 0.97
C GLU A 16 9.78 -0.94 1.59
N ASN A 17 8.88 -0.56 2.48
CA ASN A 17 7.76 -1.40 2.90
C ASN A 17 6.60 -1.21 1.92
N GLY A 18 6.47 -2.12 0.94
CA GLY A 18 5.46 -2.01 -0.10
C GLY A 18 4.04 -2.40 0.32
N VAL A 19 3.87 -3.04 1.48
CA VAL A 19 2.57 -3.55 1.95
C VAL A 19 1.56 -2.43 2.12
N ASP A 20 1.96 -1.34 2.78
CA ASP A 20 1.08 -0.22 3.08
C ASP A 20 0.55 0.48 1.81
N ALA A 21 1.29 0.37 0.70
CA ALA A 21 0.85 0.91 -0.57
C ALA A 21 -0.34 0.14 -1.18
N ILE A 22 -0.43 -1.17 -0.92
CA ILE A 22 -1.41 -2.04 -1.58
C ILE A 22 -2.48 -2.62 -0.64
N SER A 23 -2.23 -2.73 0.68
CA SER A 23 -3.16 -3.34 1.64
C SER A 23 -4.57 -2.74 1.61
N PRO A 24 -4.78 -1.42 1.50
CA PRO A 24 -6.13 -0.85 1.42
C PRO A 24 -6.91 -1.31 0.19
N ALA A 25 -6.22 -1.70 -0.89
CA ALA A 25 -6.91 -2.19 -2.06
C ALA A 25 -7.57 -3.55 -1.87
N PHE A 26 -7.10 -4.34 -0.93
CA PHE A 26 -7.68 -5.64 -0.61
C PHE A 26 -8.85 -5.53 0.39
N ASP A 27 -8.97 -4.41 1.07
CA ASP A 27 -10.06 -4.15 1.99
C ASP A 27 -11.28 -3.55 1.25
N GLN A 28 -12.41 -4.26 1.29
CA GLN A 28 -13.64 -3.85 0.59
C GLN A 28 -14.17 -2.49 1.05
N ARG A 29 -13.87 -2.09 2.28
CA ARG A 29 -14.29 -0.80 2.84
C ARG A 29 -13.73 0.40 2.08
N PHE A 30 -12.57 0.25 1.44
CA PHE A 30 -11.99 1.32 0.61
C PHE A 30 -12.56 1.34 -0.82
N GLY A 31 -13.27 0.29 -1.25
CA GLY A 31 -13.89 0.24 -2.58
C GLY A 31 -12.91 0.32 -3.75
N VAL A 32 -11.63 0.01 -3.53
CA VAL A 32 -10.58 0.18 -4.55
C VAL A 32 -10.71 -0.89 -5.63
N ARG A 33 -10.86 -0.44 -6.88
CA ARG A 33 -10.84 -1.30 -8.07
C ARG A 33 -9.56 -1.20 -8.87
N ARG A 34 -8.90 -0.04 -8.81
CA ARG A 34 -7.67 0.23 -9.54
C ARG A 34 -6.67 0.94 -8.65
N ILE A 35 -5.39 0.73 -8.93
CA ILE A 35 -4.31 1.44 -8.26
C ILE A 35 -3.34 1.98 -9.32
N THR A 36 -2.89 3.22 -9.13
CA THR A 36 -1.67 3.73 -9.73
C THR A 36 -0.58 3.76 -8.66
N LEU A 37 0.41 2.92 -8.81
CA LEU A 37 1.59 2.89 -7.96
C LEU A 37 2.61 3.91 -8.49
N LEU A 38 2.82 4.97 -7.74
CA LEU A 38 3.86 5.95 -8.02
C LEU A 38 5.15 5.54 -7.33
N SER A 39 6.21 5.32 -8.11
CA SER A 39 7.45 4.74 -7.60
C SER A 39 8.66 5.60 -7.88
N PRO A 40 9.50 5.89 -6.86
CA PRO A 40 10.85 6.37 -7.10
C PRO A 40 11.61 5.39 -8.02
N GLN A 41 12.51 5.92 -8.86
CA GLN A 41 13.25 5.11 -9.84
C GLN A 41 13.93 3.85 -9.24
N PRO A 42 14.59 3.92 -8.06
CA PRO A 42 15.22 2.73 -7.46
C PRO A 42 14.23 1.65 -7.05
N LEU A 43 12.96 2.00 -6.80
CA LEU A 43 11.92 1.08 -6.34
C LEU A 43 10.99 0.59 -7.47
N LEU A 44 11.26 0.95 -8.73
CA LEU A 44 10.45 0.50 -9.88
C LEU A 44 10.35 -1.04 -10.00
N PRO A 45 11.41 -1.83 -9.79
CA PRO A 45 11.29 -3.28 -9.78
C PRO A 45 10.26 -3.75 -8.74
N ARG A 46 10.35 -3.25 -7.52
CA ARG A 46 9.40 -3.55 -6.44
C ARG A 46 7.97 -3.13 -6.79
N ALA A 47 7.79 -1.95 -7.37
CA ALA A 47 6.48 -1.48 -7.81
C ALA A 47 5.84 -2.44 -8.82
N ARG A 48 6.63 -3.06 -9.71
CA ARG A 48 6.15 -4.06 -10.66
C ARG A 48 5.72 -5.36 -9.95
N ASP A 49 6.45 -5.78 -8.93
CA ASP A 49 6.09 -6.97 -8.13
C ASP A 49 4.78 -6.72 -7.37
N LEU A 50 4.64 -5.55 -6.74
CA LEU A 50 3.39 -5.13 -6.10
C LEU A 50 2.22 -5.08 -7.09
N ALA A 51 2.46 -4.54 -8.29
CA ALA A 51 1.45 -4.51 -9.34
C ALA A 51 1.02 -5.92 -9.78
N ALA A 52 1.95 -6.87 -9.84
CA ALA A 52 1.61 -8.28 -10.12
C ALA A 52 0.71 -8.87 -9.02
N ILE A 53 1.00 -8.60 -7.73
CA ILE A 53 0.16 -9.04 -6.60
C ILE A 53 -1.26 -8.49 -6.74
N VAL A 54 -1.41 -7.20 -7.03
CA VAL A 54 -2.70 -6.53 -7.19
C VAL A 54 -3.48 -7.09 -8.38
N ARG A 55 -2.81 -7.27 -9.54
CA ARG A 55 -3.43 -7.83 -10.75
C ARG A 55 -3.88 -9.28 -10.55
N ASN A 56 -3.09 -10.09 -9.85
CA ASN A 56 -3.44 -11.48 -9.51
C ASN A 56 -4.68 -11.57 -8.61
N ALA A 57 -5.00 -10.51 -7.88
CA ALA A 57 -6.23 -10.37 -7.11
C ALA A 57 -7.42 -9.83 -7.93
N GLY A 58 -7.27 -9.72 -9.26
CA GLY A 58 -8.33 -9.29 -10.16
C GLY A 58 -8.55 -7.76 -10.21
N LYS A 59 -7.61 -6.96 -9.71
CA LYS A 59 -7.71 -5.50 -9.70
C LYS A 59 -6.82 -4.86 -10.77
N GLY A 60 -7.24 -3.70 -11.30
CA GLY A 60 -6.39 -2.91 -12.18
C GLY A 60 -5.18 -2.35 -11.45
N CYS A 61 -4.00 -2.41 -12.05
CA CYS A 61 -2.82 -1.78 -11.48
C CYS A 61 -1.89 -1.24 -12.56
N GLU A 62 -1.50 0.01 -12.40
CA GLU A 62 -0.53 0.72 -13.24
C GLU A 62 0.66 1.12 -12.38
N VAL A 63 1.82 1.28 -13.00
CA VAL A 63 3.06 1.69 -12.33
C VAL A 63 3.64 2.87 -13.10
N ASP A 64 3.77 3.99 -12.42
CA ASP A 64 4.40 5.19 -12.96
C ASP A 64 5.66 5.55 -12.17
N GLY A 65 6.71 5.92 -12.91
CA GLY A 65 7.93 6.44 -12.31
C GLY A 65 7.72 7.84 -11.76
N LEU A 66 8.04 8.05 -10.49
CA LEU A 66 7.98 9.36 -9.85
C LEU A 66 9.16 10.23 -10.27
N LEU A 67 8.88 11.46 -10.65
CA LEU A 67 9.89 12.50 -10.76
C LEU A 67 10.48 12.81 -9.38
N SER A 68 11.70 13.35 -9.38
CA SER A 68 12.38 13.69 -8.14
C SER A 68 11.57 14.68 -7.28
N ALA A 69 11.40 14.36 -6.00
CA ALA A 69 10.76 15.26 -5.03
C ALA A 69 11.49 16.63 -4.88
N TRP A 70 12.73 16.71 -5.33
CA TRP A 70 13.52 17.95 -5.38
C TRP A 70 13.14 18.86 -6.56
N ARG A 71 12.18 18.47 -7.38
CA ARG A 71 11.58 19.27 -8.46
C ARG A 71 10.07 19.41 -8.24
N PRO A 72 9.63 20.15 -7.22
CA PRO A 72 8.24 20.14 -6.76
C PRO A 72 7.24 20.56 -7.83
N GLN A 73 7.58 21.54 -8.67
CA GLN A 73 6.67 21.97 -9.75
C GLN A 73 6.49 20.90 -10.84
N ALA A 74 7.57 20.24 -11.25
CA ALA A 74 7.50 19.17 -12.24
C ALA A 74 6.74 17.95 -11.67
N LEU A 75 6.97 17.62 -10.40
CA LEU A 75 6.26 16.57 -9.70
C LEU A 75 4.76 16.89 -9.57
N LEU A 76 4.42 18.12 -9.21
CA LEU A 76 3.03 18.56 -9.13
C LEU A 76 2.33 18.44 -10.50
N GLY A 77 3.00 18.86 -11.57
CA GLY A 77 2.49 18.70 -12.94
C GLY A 77 2.27 17.22 -13.32
N GLN A 78 3.19 16.32 -12.92
CA GLN A 78 3.01 14.88 -13.12
C GLN A 78 1.78 14.34 -12.37
N LEU A 79 1.63 14.70 -11.09
CA LEU A 79 0.52 14.26 -10.26
C LEU A 79 -0.83 14.78 -10.80
N GLN A 80 -0.87 16.04 -11.24
CA GLN A 80 -2.04 16.62 -11.89
C GLN A 80 -2.39 15.88 -13.19
N ALA A 81 -1.39 15.54 -14.02
CA ALA A 81 -1.61 14.77 -15.24
C ALA A 81 -2.20 13.37 -14.96
N VAL A 82 -1.70 12.68 -13.93
CA VAL A 82 -2.26 11.38 -13.50
C VAL A 82 -3.73 11.52 -13.10
N LEU A 83 -4.07 12.53 -12.31
CA LEU A 83 -5.45 12.78 -11.90
C LEU A 83 -6.36 13.18 -13.08
N GLN A 84 -5.83 13.91 -14.06
CA GLN A 84 -6.57 14.34 -15.24
C GLN A 84 -6.85 13.24 -16.25
N GLN A 85 -6.05 12.18 -16.28
CA GLN A 85 -6.25 11.08 -17.22
C GLN A 85 -7.56 10.32 -17.04
N ARG A 86 -8.21 10.41 -15.88
CA ARG A 86 -9.42 9.64 -15.52
C ARG A 86 -10.40 10.49 -14.71
N HIS A 87 -10.98 11.47 -15.36
CA HIS A 87 -11.92 12.43 -14.73
C HIS A 87 -13.19 11.80 -14.14
N ASP A 88 -13.59 10.62 -14.65
CA ASP A 88 -14.88 10.01 -14.31
C ASP A 88 -14.81 9.05 -13.12
N GLU A 89 -13.62 8.71 -12.64
CA GLU A 89 -13.43 7.80 -11.51
C GLU A 89 -13.17 8.60 -10.23
N PRO A 90 -13.87 8.30 -9.11
CA PRO A 90 -13.53 8.91 -7.82
C PRO A 90 -12.14 8.47 -7.38
N TRP A 91 -11.32 9.45 -7.04
CA TRP A 91 -9.96 9.23 -6.59
C TRP A 91 -9.86 9.02 -5.09
N LEU A 92 -8.81 8.29 -4.69
CA LEU A 92 -8.41 8.07 -3.32
C LEU A 92 -6.89 8.15 -3.25
N ILE A 93 -6.33 8.83 -2.27
CA ILE A 93 -4.87 8.97 -2.14
C ILE A 93 -4.37 8.30 -0.86
N ASN A 94 -3.47 7.34 -1.01
CA ASN A 94 -2.74 6.71 0.08
C ASN A 94 -1.34 7.33 0.18
N LEU A 95 -1.10 8.07 1.25
CA LEU A 95 0.15 8.81 1.50
C LEU A 95 1.21 8.02 2.28
N SER A 96 0.92 6.78 2.70
CA SER A 96 1.75 6.02 3.66
C SER A 96 3.20 5.83 3.21
N GLY A 97 3.43 5.65 1.90
CA GLY A 97 4.78 5.47 1.34
C GLY A 97 5.50 6.77 0.97
N ALA A 98 4.87 7.94 1.16
CA ALA A 98 5.43 9.20 0.74
C ALA A 98 6.45 9.73 1.75
N ASN A 99 7.58 10.23 1.25
CA ASN A 99 8.45 11.04 2.10
C ASN A 99 7.75 12.37 2.46
N PRO A 100 8.19 13.09 3.50
CA PRO A 100 7.49 14.29 3.98
C PRO A 100 7.23 15.36 2.91
N ALA A 101 8.15 15.59 1.99
CA ALA A 101 8.00 16.59 0.92
C ALA A 101 6.92 16.17 -0.08
N LEU A 102 6.94 14.90 -0.50
CA LEU A 102 5.94 14.33 -1.40
C LEU A 102 4.56 14.26 -0.73
N ALA A 103 4.51 13.88 0.56
CA ALA A 103 3.27 13.83 1.32
C ALA A 103 2.63 15.22 1.41
N ALA A 104 3.40 16.28 1.67
CA ALA A 104 2.91 17.65 1.70
C ALA A 104 2.33 18.09 0.35
N LEU A 105 3.00 17.80 -0.77
CA LEU A 105 2.52 18.13 -2.11
C LEU A 105 1.25 17.36 -2.47
N LEU A 106 1.20 16.07 -2.18
CA LEU A 106 0.01 15.25 -2.42
C LEU A 106 -1.17 15.68 -1.54
N TYR A 107 -0.91 15.98 -0.27
CA TYR A 107 -1.94 16.49 0.64
C TYR A 107 -2.51 17.84 0.15
N GLN A 108 -1.65 18.75 -0.27
CA GLN A 108 -2.07 20.03 -0.83
C GLN A 108 -2.96 19.82 -2.07
N LEU A 109 -2.53 18.96 -2.99
CA LEU A 109 -3.27 18.64 -4.21
C LEU A 109 -4.62 17.98 -3.88
N ALA A 110 -4.62 17.01 -2.97
CA ALA A 110 -5.83 16.33 -2.50
C ALA A 110 -6.82 17.32 -1.87
N SER A 111 -6.33 18.24 -1.02
CA SER A 111 -7.15 19.26 -0.38
C SER A 111 -7.76 20.23 -1.39
N GLN A 112 -7.00 20.68 -2.36
CA GLN A 112 -7.50 21.59 -3.41
C GLN A 112 -8.60 20.96 -4.28
N GLN A 113 -8.49 19.66 -4.53
CA GLN A 113 -9.44 18.92 -5.38
C GLN A 113 -10.50 18.14 -4.59
N GLN A 114 -10.52 18.26 -3.26
CA GLN A 114 -11.44 17.55 -2.37
C GLN A 114 -11.36 16.02 -2.54
N ILE A 115 -10.16 15.51 -2.82
CA ILE A 115 -9.90 14.08 -2.96
C ILE A 115 -9.66 13.48 -1.57
N PRO A 116 -10.36 12.41 -1.17
CA PRO A 116 -10.08 11.70 0.08
C PRO A 116 -8.63 11.21 0.15
N ALA A 117 -7.99 11.44 1.30
CA ALA A 117 -6.61 11.06 1.51
C ALA A 117 -6.40 10.50 2.91
N PHE A 118 -5.55 9.48 3.04
CA PHE A 118 -5.24 8.84 4.31
C PHE A 118 -3.77 8.41 4.38
N VAL A 119 -3.36 8.09 5.58
CA VAL A 119 -2.10 7.39 5.89
C VAL A 119 -2.41 6.12 6.67
N ILE A 120 -1.57 5.10 6.54
CA ILE A 120 -1.61 3.93 7.42
C ILE A 120 -0.64 4.16 8.56
N GLU A 121 -1.11 4.02 9.78
CA GLU A 121 -0.28 4.08 10.97
C GLU A 121 0.49 2.75 11.10
N PRO A 122 1.84 2.79 11.05
CA PRO A 122 2.64 1.55 10.96
C PRO A 122 2.50 0.61 12.15
N GLU A 123 2.19 1.15 13.34
CA GLU A 123 2.12 0.36 14.58
C GLU A 123 0.78 -0.35 14.76
N THR A 124 -0.29 0.19 14.21
CA THR A 124 -1.66 -0.29 14.46
C THR A 124 -2.36 -0.80 13.22
N ASP A 125 -1.76 -0.63 12.02
CA ASP A 125 -2.35 -0.92 10.71
C ASP A 125 -3.70 -0.21 10.49
N LYS A 126 -3.89 0.96 11.14
CA LYS A 126 -5.08 1.78 10.97
C LYS A 126 -4.87 2.83 9.90
N ALA A 127 -5.82 2.96 9.01
CA ALA A 127 -5.87 4.09 8.11
C ALA A 127 -6.42 5.31 8.86
N VAL A 128 -5.63 6.37 8.92
CA VAL A 128 -6.00 7.67 9.49
C VAL A 128 -6.38 8.60 8.36
N TRP A 129 -7.63 9.05 8.33
CA TRP A 129 -8.11 9.97 7.30
C TRP A 129 -7.58 11.38 7.54
N LEU A 130 -6.83 11.89 6.58
CA LEU A 130 -6.39 13.29 6.55
C LEU A 130 -7.42 14.19 5.84
N ILE A 131 -8.06 13.63 4.81
CA ILE A 131 -9.20 14.22 4.11
C ILE A 131 -10.25 13.14 3.98
N ARG A 132 -11.41 13.34 4.60
CA ARG A 132 -12.49 12.35 4.63
C ARG A 132 -13.27 12.33 3.32
N PRO A 133 -13.82 11.16 2.92
CA PRO A 133 -14.77 11.12 1.83
C PRO A 133 -16.01 11.98 2.13
N PRO A 134 -16.43 12.84 1.21
CA PRO A 134 -17.60 13.71 1.44
C PRO A 134 -18.92 12.93 1.58
N SER A 135 -18.98 11.71 1.04
CA SER A 135 -20.16 10.83 1.10
C SER A 135 -20.40 10.19 2.46
N ASP A 136 -19.44 10.25 3.38
CA ASP A 136 -19.58 9.63 4.70
C ASP A 136 -18.90 10.47 5.80
N PRO A 137 -19.54 11.60 6.21
CA PRO A 137 -19.00 12.44 7.28
C PRO A 137 -19.03 11.75 8.66
N SER A 138 -19.83 10.67 8.80
CA SER A 138 -19.91 9.89 10.04
C SER A 138 -18.81 8.84 10.16
N ARG A 139 -18.02 8.64 9.10
CA ARG A 139 -16.92 7.68 9.11
C ARG A 139 -15.93 7.98 10.21
N ALA A 140 -15.58 6.98 10.97
CA ALA A 140 -14.58 7.10 12.02
C ALA A 140 -13.30 7.75 11.48
N GLU A 141 -12.64 8.57 12.30
CA GLU A 141 -11.38 9.22 11.96
C GLU A 141 -10.30 8.21 11.58
N THR A 142 -10.37 7.02 12.17
CA THR A 142 -9.49 5.89 11.90
C THR A 142 -10.29 4.67 11.49
N VAL A 143 -9.79 3.93 10.52
CA VAL A 143 -10.37 2.67 10.04
C VAL A 143 -9.30 1.59 10.11
N GLU A 144 -9.55 0.52 10.83
CA GLU A 144 -8.67 -0.65 10.83
C GLU A 144 -8.58 -1.21 9.40
N VAL A 145 -7.38 -1.35 8.85
CA VAL A 145 -7.20 -1.98 7.53
C VAL A 145 -7.27 -3.48 7.72
N ALA A 146 -8.22 -4.13 7.05
CA ALA A 146 -8.36 -5.58 7.15
C ALA A 146 -7.12 -6.27 6.57
N ASP A 147 -6.58 -7.21 7.34
CA ASP A 147 -5.41 -7.99 6.96
C ASP A 147 -5.82 -9.11 5.99
N GLN A 148 -5.93 -8.76 4.71
CA GLN A 148 -6.33 -9.68 3.63
C GLN A 148 -5.15 -10.09 2.75
N ILE A 149 -3.95 -9.59 3.06
CA ILE A 149 -2.73 -9.97 2.35
C ILE A 149 -2.17 -11.25 2.96
N GLY A 150 -2.20 -12.34 2.19
CA GLY A 150 -1.62 -13.61 2.64
C GLY A 150 -0.10 -13.55 2.80
N LEU A 151 0.45 -14.42 3.64
CA LEU A 151 1.88 -14.48 3.96
C LEU A 151 2.79 -14.46 2.71
N ARG A 152 2.43 -15.21 1.66
CA ARG A 152 3.20 -15.22 0.41
C ARG A 152 3.21 -13.86 -0.28
N GLN A 153 2.06 -13.18 -0.32
CA GLN A 153 1.94 -11.85 -0.90
C GLN A 153 2.71 -10.81 -0.08
N TYR A 154 2.67 -10.95 1.26
CA TYR A 154 3.42 -10.11 2.16
C TYR A 154 4.92 -10.21 1.90
N PHE A 155 5.48 -11.43 1.85
CA PHE A 155 6.90 -11.62 1.54
C PHE A 155 7.27 -11.12 0.15
N ALA A 156 6.42 -11.38 -0.86
CA ALA A 156 6.63 -10.86 -2.21
C ALA A 156 6.61 -9.31 -2.23
N SER A 157 5.73 -8.67 -1.45
CA SER A 157 5.69 -7.20 -1.33
C SER A 157 6.96 -6.62 -0.69
N CYS A 158 7.66 -7.42 0.13
CA CYS A 158 8.95 -7.08 0.71
C CYS A 158 10.15 -7.47 -0.19
N GLY A 159 9.89 -8.02 -1.39
CA GLY A 159 10.93 -8.46 -2.32
C GLY A 159 11.52 -9.84 -2.01
N TYR A 160 10.82 -10.65 -1.22
CA TYR A 160 11.24 -12.01 -0.89
C TYR A 160 10.34 -13.06 -1.54
N GLU A 161 10.94 -14.13 -2.05
CA GLU A 161 10.20 -15.28 -2.56
C GLU A 161 10.07 -16.35 -1.46
N LEU A 162 8.84 -16.72 -1.15
CA LEU A 162 8.57 -17.80 -0.20
C LEU A 162 8.57 -19.14 -0.95
N LEU A 163 9.68 -19.85 -0.88
CA LEU A 163 9.89 -21.13 -1.61
C LEU A 163 8.99 -22.26 -1.09
N HIS A 164 8.69 -22.27 0.22
CA HIS A 164 7.85 -23.32 0.84
C HIS A 164 6.93 -22.68 1.89
N ALA A 165 5.63 -22.63 1.60
CA ALA A 165 4.61 -22.33 2.60
C ALA A 165 3.90 -23.63 2.99
N SER A 166 4.14 -24.16 4.19
CA SER A 166 3.41 -25.35 4.66
C SER A 166 1.92 -25.01 4.86
N ALA A 167 1.03 -25.92 4.46
CA ALA A 167 -0.42 -25.74 4.60
C ALA A 167 -0.87 -25.55 6.07
N THR A 168 -0.03 -25.92 7.03
CA THR A 168 -0.28 -25.81 8.48
C THR A 168 -0.32 -24.35 8.98
N LEU A 169 0.30 -23.42 8.27
CA LEU A 169 0.26 -22.00 8.59
C LEU A 169 -1.11 -21.36 8.31
N LYS A 170 -1.94 -21.95 7.43
CA LYS A 170 -3.27 -21.46 7.11
C LYS A 170 -4.26 -21.52 8.27
N GLN A 171 -4.03 -22.35 9.28
CA GLN A 171 -4.96 -22.54 10.41
C GLN A 171 -4.66 -21.69 11.65
N ARG A 172 -3.56 -20.92 11.69
CA ARG A 172 -3.16 -20.11 12.84
C ARG A 172 -2.95 -18.64 12.47
N ASN A 173 -3.92 -18.04 11.78
CA ASN A 173 -3.80 -16.76 11.09
C ASN A 173 -3.22 -15.61 11.92
N PHE A 174 -3.63 -15.40 13.15
CA PHE A 174 -3.26 -14.20 13.92
C PHE A 174 -1.81 -14.20 14.45
N ARG A 175 -1.26 -15.35 14.84
CA ARG A 175 0.14 -15.46 15.29
C ARG A 175 1.12 -15.48 14.11
N ALA A 176 0.71 -16.08 12.99
CA ALA A 176 1.55 -16.18 11.79
C ALA A 176 1.83 -14.81 11.16
N GLU A 177 0.86 -13.90 11.19
CA GLU A 177 0.99 -12.54 10.64
C GLU A 177 1.92 -11.66 11.45
N ARG A 178 1.81 -11.68 12.79
CA ARG A 178 2.79 -11.01 13.65
C ARG A 178 4.19 -11.57 13.49
N THR A 179 4.30 -12.89 13.35
CA THR A 179 5.60 -13.55 13.12
C THR A 179 6.14 -13.18 11.73
N ALA A 180 5.28 -13.08 10.72
CA ALA A 180 5.70 -12.67 9.37
C ALA A 180 6.15 -11.21 9.34
N LYS A 181 5.42 -10.29 9.98
CA LYS A 181 5.84 -8.88 10.14
C LYS A 181 7.17 -8.78 10.88
N PHE A 182 7.32 -9.51 11.98
CA PHE A 182 8.55 -9.58 12.75
C PHE A 182 9.73 -10.14 11.94
N LEU A 183 9.52 -11.22 11.20
CA LEU A 183 10.55 -11.80 10.33
C LEU A 183 10.92 -10.89 9.16
N ALA A 184 9.93 -10.19 8.58
CA ALA A 184 10.19 -9.22 7.53
C ALA A 184 10.94 -7.98 8.05
N ASP A 185 10.60 -7.51 9.23
CA ASP A 185 11.32 -6.41 9.89
C ASP A 185 12.76 -6.79 10.21
N ILE A 186 12.99 -8.00 10.73
CA ILE A 186 14.36 -8.55 10.92
C ILE A 186 15.08 -8.69 9.58
N ALA A 187 14.40 -9.10 8.52
CA ALA A 187 15.00 -9.24 7.20
C ALA A 187 15.48 -7.90 6.64
N LEU A 188 14.70 -6.84 6.86
CA LEU A 188 15.02 -5.48 6.41
C LEU A 188 16.16 -4.85 7.19
N HIS A 189 16.14 -5.00 8.52
CA HIS A 189 17.07 -4.28 9.40
C HIS A 189 18.25 -5.14 9.87
N GLN A 190 18.11 -6.47 9.89
CA GLN A 190 19.10 -7.41 10.39
C GLN A 190 19.17 -8.70 9.53
N PRO A 191 19.57 -8.62 8.26
CA PRO A 191 19.52 -9.77 7.33
C PRO A 191 20.35 -10.97 7.79
N ARG A 192 21.43 -10.76 8.55
CA ARG A 192 22.24 -11.84 9.14
C ARG A 192 21.48 -12.61 10.22
N THR A 193 20.68 -11.93 11.03
CA THR A 193 19.83 -12.54 12.06
C THR A 193 18.75 -13.42 11.43
N LEU A 194 18.14 -12.98 10.31
CA LEU A 194 17.18 -13.81 9.57
C LEU A 194 17.85 -15.07 9.00
N GLN A 195 19.05 -14.97 8.43
CA GLN A 195 19.79 -16.15 7.94
C GLN A 195 20.07 -17.17 9.05
N HIS A 196 20.38 -16.70 10.27
CA HIS A 196 20.56 -17.57 11.43
C HIS A 196 19.26 -18.24 11.85
N LEU A 197 18.14 -17.50 11.88
CA LEU A 197 16.83 -18.06 12.22
C LEU A 197 16.36 -19.09 11.20
N ILE A 198 16.57 -18.84 9.90
CA ILE A 198 16.24 -19.80 8.83
C ILE A 198 17.09 -21.06 8.95
N ARG A 199 18.38 -20.95 9.23
CA ARG A 199 19.27 -22.10 9.41
C ARG A 199 18.92 -22.89 10.67
N ALA A 200 18.57 -22.23 11.75
CA ALA A 200 18.13 -22.89 12.99
C ALA A 200 16.77 -23.60 12.82
N GLY A 201 15.85 -23.01 12.03
CA GLY A 201 14.54 -23.61 11.73
C GLY A 201 14.58 -24.75 10.69
N ALA A 202 15.62 -24.80 9.85
CA ALA A 202 15.83 -25.91 8.89
C ALA A 202 16.46 -27.16 9.52
N GLY A 203 16.87 -27.08 10.78
CA GLY A 203 17.41 -28.19 11.57
C GLY A 203 16.39 -28.83 12.51
N LEU A 204 15.10 -28.46 12.43
CA LEU A 204 13.96 -29.06 13.11
C LEU A 204 13.06 -29.78 12.10
#